data_07c73ca0c6b70d34deac6501f9114e2e
#
_entry.id   07c73ca0c6b70d34deac6501f9114e2e
#
_cell.length_a   1.000
_cell.length_b   1.000
_cell.length_c   1.000
_cell.angle_alpha   90.00
_cell.angle_beta   90.00
_cell.angle_gamma   90.00
#
_symmetry.space_group_name_H-M   'P 1'
#
loop_
_entity.id
_entity.type
_entity.pdbx_description
1 polymer ?
#
loop_
_entity_poly.entity_id
_entity_poly.type
_entity_poly.pdbx_seq_one_letter_code
_entity_poly.pdbx_strand_id
1 'polypeptide(L)'
;MRIFIQLDDVYVSNLSILEPILLDLLGMSIAEHSIYLVSTLPKPTEIKGAEWVHPDATKQLIAASSSNVLIHFSPVALWAKQLPSYFIPLTLPHLTGHLSWLKSLIEKKRFNKTMQAAKKVLALDEWHAQNRPGVERLYLENAPLPSFEWSQLAPVRSALTDGNQYLLAFVNTQDMIPIVKAFSVFKKWQLSTMSLVFVLDSEAEKDKAANLLLGYKYRDAVELVVIANFTLEWIAAAYLTIFSAMNSHRFQFLTYTMRYQIPFLMHQENPDHPFICSEMAKAGEYFDFKQPDLLANHFKLYYKDEMYRAAKGIEIHKAIQSEISQFQQKATIVWPRDLV
;
A
#
# COMPACT_ATOMS: atom_id res chain seq x y z
N MET A 1 22.39 -5.60 18.68
CA MET A 1 21.01 -5.99 19.00
C MET A 1 20.48 -6.94 17.94
N ARG A 2 19.55 -7.82 18.26
CA ARG A 2 18.87 -8.70 17.30
C ARG A 2 17.46 -8.23 17.10
N ILE A 3 17.07 -8.05 15.84
CA ILE A 3 15.72 -7.62 15.44
C ILE A 3 15.05 -8.82 14.76
N PHE A 4 13.94 -9.27 15.30
CA PHE A 4 13.10 -10.31 14.72
C PHE A 4 11.88 -9.66 14.08
N ILE A 5 11.67 -9.89 12.80
CA ILE A 5 10.51 -9.40 12.05
C ILE A 5 9.61 -10.60 11.78
N GLN A 6 8.48 -10.66 12.47
CA GLN A 6 7.50 -11.74 12.26
C GLN A 6 6.69 -11.45 10.99
N LEU A 7 6.72 -12.41 10.07
CA LEU A 7 5.96 -12.38 8.82
C LEU A 7 4.91 -13.49 8.85
N ASP A 8 3.67 -13.12 8.64
CA ASP A 8 2.59 -14.10 8.45
C ASP A 8 2.57 -14.63 7.03
N ASP A 9 2.04 -15.83 6.84
CA ASP A 9 1.94 -16.51 5.55
C ASP A 9 1.22 -15.66 4.48
N VAL A 10 0.23 -14.88 4.90
CA VAL A 10 -0.48 -13.93 4.02
C VAL A 10 0.44 -12.87 3.45
N TYR A 11 1.40 -12.38 4.24
CA TYR A 11 2.35 -11.35 3.79
C TYR A 11 3.51 -11.95 2.99
N VAL A 12 3.93 -13.15 3.33
CA VAL A 12 4.97 -13.85 2.54
C VAL A 12 4.46 -14.20 1.15
N SER A 13 3.18 -14.52 1.02
CA SER A 13 2.53 -14.74 -0.28
C SER A 13 2.25 -13.43 -1.06
N ASN A 14 2.37 -12.26 -0.40
CA ASN A 14 2.14 -10.93 -0.98
C ASN A 14 3.35 -10.02 -0.78
N LEU A 15 4.53 -10.49 -1.13
CA LEU A 15 5.80 -9.76 -0.94
C LEU A 15 5.84 -8.39 -1.60
N SER A 16 5.16 -8.20 -2.71
CA SER A 16 5.06 -6.91 -3.40
C SER A 16 4.52 -5.78 -2.50
N ILE A 17 3.73 -6.13 -1.48
CA ILE A 17 3.24 -5.17 -0.48
C ILE A 17 4.26 -4.97 0.64
N LEU A 18 4.86 -6.07 1.07
CA LEU A 18 5.70 -6.09 2.26
C LEU A 18 7.15 -5.70 1.97
N GLU A 19 7.66 -6.06 0.80
CA GLU A 19 9.06 -5.83 0.42
C GLU A 19 9.49 -4.36 0.54
N PRO A 20 8.73 -3.37 0.03
CA PRO A 20 9.08 -1.97 0.22
C PRO A 20 9.12 -1.55 1.69
N ILE A 21 8.17 -2.05 2.50
CA ILE A 21 8.14 -1.78 3.94
C ILE A 21 9.37 -2.39 4.62
N LEU A 22 9.70 -3.62 4.27
CA LEU A 22 10.88 -4.30 4.81
C LEU A 22 12.17 -3.60 4.39
N LEU A 23 12.31 -3.19 3.13
CA LEU A 23 13.49 -2.48 2.65
C LEU A 23 13.69 -1.15 3.38
N ASP A 24 12.61 -0.40 3.64
CA ASP A 24 12.67 0.82 4.43
C ASP A 24 13.09 0.54 5.89
N LEU A 25 12.47 -0.44 6.55
CA LEU A 25 12.83 -0.86 7.90
C LEU A 25 14.27 -1.35 7.98
N LEU A 26 14.72 -2.10 6.99
CA LEU A 26 16.09 -2.61 6.89
C LEU A 26 17.08 -1.49 6.64
N GLY A 27 16.80 -0.57 5.72
CA GLY A 27 17.63 0.60 5.43
C GLY A 27 17.90 1.46 6.67
N MET A 28 16.94 1.52 7.59
CA MET A 28 17.07 2.22 8.86
C MET A 28 17.91 1.46 9.91
N SER A 29 18.11 0.16 9.76
CA SER A 29 18.58 -0.74 10.83
C SER A 29 19.82 -1.56 10.50
N ILE A 30 20.18 -1.72 9.21
CA ILE A 30 21.20 -2.70 8.77
C ILE A 30 22.59 -2.43 9.31
N ALA A 31 22.97 -1.17 9.54
CA ALA A 31 24.35 -0.82 9.82
C ALA A 31 24.89 -1.35 11.17
N GLU A 32 23.99 -1.67 12.13
CA GLU A 32 24.40 -1.97 13.51
C GLU A 32 23.74 -3.22 14.10
N HIS A 33 22.85 -3.90 13.38
CA HIS A 33 21.98 -4.95 13.95
C HIS A 33 21.91 -6.22 13.10
N SER A 34 21.74 -7.38 13.76
CA SER A 34 21.39 -8.63 13.08
C SER A 34 19.88 -8.71 12.91
N ILE A 35 19.42 -8.84 11.68
CA ILE A 35 17.98 -8.85 11.35
C ILE A 35 17.55 -10.24 10.89
N TYR A 36 16.48 -10.74 11.49
CA TYR A 36 15.91 -12.06 11.24
C TYR A 36 14.47 -11.93 10.77
N LEU A 37 14.20 -12.39 9.55
CA LEU A 37 12.84 -12.50 9.02
C LEU A 37 12.27 -13.87 9.41
N VAL A 38 11.27 -13.87 10.24
CA VAL A 38 10.71 -15.10 10.82
C VAL A 38 9.41 -15.47 10.12
N SER A 39 9.40 -16.62 9.43
CA SER A 39 8.24 -17.16 8.72
C SER A 39 8.21 -18.67 8.75
N THR A 40 7.01 -19.26 8.70
CA THR A 40 6.78 -20.69 8.51
C THR A 40 6.95 -21.12 7.06
N LEU A 41 6.84 -20.19 6.10
CA LEU A 41 6.99 -20.45 4.69
C LEU A 41 8.46 -20.42 4.26
N PRO A 42 8.83 -21.19 3.22
CA PRO A 42 10.17 -21.14 2.67
C PRO A 42 10.48 -19.74 2.12
N LYS A 43 11.73 -19.37 2.21
CA LYS A 43 12.28 -18.11 1.70
C LYS A 43 11.85 -17.87 0.24
N PRO A 44 11.02 -16.86 -0.03
CA PRO A 44 10.55 -16.60 -1.40
C PRO A 44 11.58 -15.83 -2.24
N THR A 45 12.32 -14.90 -1.63
CA THR A 45 13.35 -14.08 -2.28
C THR A 45 14.49 -13.76 -1.32
N GLU A 46 15.66 -13.36 -1.85
CA GLU A 46 16.73 -12.82 -1.03
C GLU A 46 16.52 -11.35 -0.73
N ILE A 47 16.32 -11.04 0.54
CA ILE A 47 16.35 -9.66 1.03
C ILE A 47 17.75 -9.41 1.61
N LYS A 48 18.53 -8.57 0.96
CA LYS A 48 19.90 -8.24 1.42
C LYS A 48 19.88 -7.66 2.83
N GLY A 49 20.75 -8.15 3.67
CA GLY A 49 20.92 -7.64 5.05
C GLY A 49 20.01 -8.30 6.09
N ALA A 50 19.18 -9.27 5.71
CA ALA A 50 18.35 -10.03 6.63
C ALA A 50 18.48 -11.54 6.40
N GLU A 51 18.40 -12.30 7.48
CA GLU A 51 18.42 -13.76 7.48
C GLU A 51 17.02 -14.34 7.67
N TRP A 52 16.62 -15.28 6.84
CA TRP A 52 15.34 -15.99 6.98
C TRP A 52 15.48 -17.13 7.98
N VAL A 53 14.56 -17.16 8.96
CA VAL A 53 14.60 -18.10 10.06
C VAL A 53 13.22 -18.72 10.28
N HIS A 54 13.17 -20.05 10.45
CA HIS A 54 11.95 -20.72 10.86
C HIS A 54 11.64 -20.40 12.34
N PRO A 55 10.35 -20.27 12.76
CA PRO A 55 9.98 -19.96 14.14
C PRO A 55 10.59 -20.88 15.18
N ASP A 56 10.82 -22.16 14.88
CA ASP A 56 11.41 -23.11 15.82
C ASP A 56 12.88 -22.79 16.14
N ALA A 57 13.63 -22.25 15.19
CA ALA A 57 15.03 -21.86 15.39
C ALA A 57 15.16 -20.55 16.17
N THR A 58 14.12 -19.71 16.22
CA THR A 58 14.17 -18.39 16.88
C THR A 58 14.41 -18.49 18.39
N LYS A 59 13.94 -19.55 19.05
CA LYS A 59 14.15 -19.76 20.50
C LYS A 59 15.63 -19.79 20.86
N GLN A 60 16.44 -20.48 20.05
CA GLN A 60 17.89 -20.56 20.28
C GLN A 60 18.56 -19.22 20.04
N LEU A 61 18.14 -18.50 18.99
CA LEU A 61 18.66 -17.18 18.68
C LEU A 61 18.31 -16.15 19.76
N ILE A 62 17.10 -16.20 20.31
CA ILE A 62 16.67 -15.32 21.40
C ILE A 62 17.47 -15.59 22.66
N ALA A 63 17.69 -16.86 23.02
CA ALA A 63 18.46 -17.25 24.18
C ALA A 63 19.95 -16.83 24.10
N ALA A 64 20.48 -16.69 22.91
CA ALA A 64 21.88 -16.33 22.67
C ALA A 64 22.16 -14.81 22.73
N SER A 65 21.20 -13.96 23.07
CA SER A 65 21.38 -12.51 23.19
C SER A 65 20.46 -11.93 24.26
N SER A 66 20.95 -10.98 25.03
CA SER A 66 20.17 -10.23 26.01
C SER A 66 19.39 -9.06 25.41
N SER A 67 19.73 -8.65 24.18
CA SER A 67 19.13 -7.50 23.52
C SER A 67 18.39 -7.95 22.25
N ASN A 68 17.13 -8.31 22.42
CA ASN A 68 16.24 -8.79 21.35
C ASN A 68 14.99 -7.92 21.26
N VAL A 69 14.53 -7.66 20.05
CA VAL A 69 13.31 -6.90 19.76
C VAL A 69 12.50 -7.60 18.69
N LEU A 70 11.18 -7.52 18.81
CA LEU A 70 10.23 -8.05 17.84
C LEU A 70 9.54 -6.90 17.09
N ILE A 71 9.50 -7.01 15.78
CA ILE A 71 8.60 -6.23 14.92
C ILE A 71 7.55 -7.20 14.37
N HIS A 72 6.29 -6.81 14.40
CA HIS A 72 5.22 -7.65 13.88
C HIS A 72 4.11 -6.83 13.26
N PHE A 73 3.46 -7.39 12.24
CA PHE A 73 2.39 -6.78 11.46
C PHE A 73 1.01 -7.38 11.80
N SER A 74 1.01 -8.44 12.61
CA SER A 74 -0.15 -9.21 13.01
C SER A 74 -0.04 -9.59 14.49
N PRO A 75 -1.04 -10.25 15.09
CA PRO A 75 -0.95 -10.72 16.47
C PRO A 75 0.29 -11.57 16.75
N VAL A 76 0.97 -11.25 17.84
CA VAL A 76 2.24 -11.90 18.21
C VAL A 76 2.11 -13.40 18.36
N ALA A 77 3.00 -14.15 17.72
CA ALA A 77 3.12 -15.58 17.89
C ALA A 77 3.58 -15.96 19.31
N LEU A 78 3.25 -17.19 19.75
CA LEU A 78 3.54 -17.66 21.10
C LEU A 78 5.03 -17.61 21.46
N TRP A 79 5.91 -17.85 20.48
CA TRP A 79 7.37 -17.86 20.67
C TRP A 79 7.95 -16.48 21.02
N ALA A 80 7.25 -15.42 20.66
CA ALA A 80 7.73 -14.04 20.75
C ALA A 80 7.09 -13.23 21.90
N LYS A 81 6.17 -13.80 22.67
CA LYS A 81 5.41 -13.08 23.70
C LYS A 81 6.25 -12.40 24.79
N GLN A 82 7.46 -12.86 24.99
CA GLN A 82 8.37 -12.32 26.03
C GLN A 82 9.25 -11.18 25.52
N LEU A 83 9.25 -10.93 24.19
CA LEU A 83 10.09 -9.89 23.60
C LEU A 83 9.39 -8.53 23.68
N PRO A 84 10.14 -7.44 23.94
CA PRO A 84 9.65 -6.11 23.70
C PRO A 84 9.26 -5.99 22.22
N SER A 85 8.02 -5.61 21.96
CA SER A 85 7.49 -5.68 20.60
C SER A 85 7.02 -4.33 20.08
N TYR A 86 7.21 -4.14 18.78
CA TYR A 86 6.69 -3.02 17.99
C TYR A 86 5.66 -3.56 17.04
N PHE A 87 4.45 -3.05 17.14
CA PHE A 87 3.35 -3.46 16.29
C PHE A 87 3.11 -2.44 15.19
N ILE A 88 3.14 -2.88 13.95
CA ILE A 88 2.85 -2.08 12.75
C ILE A 88 1.60 -2.67 12.10
N PRO A 89 0.40 -2.15 12.39
CA PRO A 89 -0.82 -2.66 11.78
C PRO A 89 -0.87 -2.31 10.30
N LEU A 90 -0.98 -3.30 9.43
CA LEU A 90 -1.14 -3.12 7.99
C LEU A 90 -2.61 -3.10 7.56
N THR A 91 -3.51 -3.70 8.36
CA THR A 91 -4.94 -3.73 8.08
C THR A 91 -5.76 -3.53 9.34
N LEU A 92 -6.95 -2.94 9.18
CA LEU A 92 -7.94 -2.89 10.25
C LEU A 92 -8.89 -4.09 10.13
N PRO A 93 -9.10 -4.88 11.19
CA PRO A 93 -9.96 -6.06 11.15
C PRO A 93 -11.41 -5.79 10.71
N HIS A 94 -11.88 -4.56 10.90
CA HIS A 94 -13.26 -4.17 10.58
C HIS A 94 -13.45 -3.67 9.15
N LEU A 95 -12.37 -3.46 8.39
CA LEU A 95 -12.43 -3.06 6.99
C LEU A 95 -12.50 -4.26 6.02
N THR A 96 -12.31 -5.46 6.51
CA THR A 96 -12.49 -6.69 5.72
C THR A 96 -13.98 -7.03 5.64
N GLY A 97 -14.71 -6.38 4.74
CA GLY A 97 -16.17 -6.44 4.60
C GLY A 97 -16.80 -7.83 4.29
N HIS A 98 -16.02 -8.90 4.36
CA HIS A 98 -16.46 -10.27 4.08
C HIS A 98 -16.45 -11.21 5.30
N LEU A 99 -16.02 -10.73 6.44
CA LEU A 99 -16.04 -11.53 7.66
C LEU A 99 -17.44 -11.51 8.30
N SER A 100 -17.91 -12.67 8.75
CA SER A 100 -19.11 -12.70 9.60
C SER A 100 -18.86 -11.78 10.81
N TRP A 101 -19.91 -11.11 11.30
CA TRP A 101 -19.82 -10.17 12.42
C TRP A 101 -19.06 -10.74 13.65
N LEU A 102 -19.22 -12.04 13.93
CA LEU A 102 -18.51 -12.76 14.99
C LEU A 102 -17.01 -12.82 14.74
N LYS A 103 -16.57 -13.12 13.52
CA LYS A 103 -15.15 -13.14 13.16
C LYS A 103 -14.55 -11.74 13.29
N SER A 104 -15.25 -10.73 12.82
CA SER A 104 -14.85 -9.32 12.95
C SER A 104 -14.67 -8.91 14.43
N LEU A 105 -15.58 -9.31 15.32
CA LEU A 105 -15.46 -9.05 16.76
C LEU A 105 -14.25 -9.75 17.40
N ILE A 106 -14.00 -11.00 17.03
CA ILE A 106 -12.85 -11.74 17.53
C ILE A 106 -11.53 -11.11 17.07
N GLU A 107 -11.45 -10.74 15.81
CA GLU A 107 -10.26 -10.10 15.25
C GLU A 107 -10.05 -8.70 15.85
N LYS A 108 -11.10 -7.91 16.00
CA LYS A 108 -11.03 -6.63 16.70
C LYS A 108 -10.53 -6.78 18.15
N LYS A 109 -11.00 -7.81 18.87
CA LYS A 109 -10.53 -8.10 20.23
C LYS A 109 -9.05 -8.51 20.25
N ARG A 110 -8.63 -9.37 19.32
CA ARG A 110 -7.22 -9.77 19.15
C ARG A 110 -6.34 -8.56 18.83
N PHE A 111 -6.75 -7.76 17.87
CA PHE A 111 -6.05 -6.54 17.46
C PHE A 111 -5.86 -5.58 18.65
N ASN A 112 -6.93 -5.27 19.37
CA ASN A 112 -6.86 -4.38 20.54
C ASN A 112 -5.94 -4.94 21.62
N LYS A 113 -5.98 -6.26 21.87
CA LYS A 113 -5.08 -6.92 22.83
C LYS A 113 -3.61 -6.84 22.39
N THR A 114 -3.35 -7.00 21.09
CA THR A 114 -2.00 -6.87 20.52
C THR A 114 -1.48 -5.45 20.68
N MET A 115 -2.31 -4.44 20.37
CA MET A 115 -1.96 -3.04 20.55
C MET A 115 -1.61 -2.70 22.02
N GLN A 116 -2.37 -3.24 22.97
CA GLN A 116 -2.12 -3.00 24.39
C GLN A 116 -0.86 -3.71 24.91
N ALA A 117 -0.50 -4.83 24.31
CA ALA A 117 0.66 -5.62 24.69
C ALA A 117 1.97 -5.11 24.06
N ALA A 118 1.90 -4.38 22.97
CA ALA A 118 3.08 -3.84 22.30
C ALA A 118 3.70 -2.70 23.11
N LYS A 119 5.04 -2.65 23.15
CA LYS A 119 5.79 -1.54 23.76
C LYS A 119 5.50 -0.22 23.03
N LYS A 120 5.43 -0.28 21.70
CA LYS A 120 5.01 0.82 20.84
C LYS A 120 4.12 0.29 19.71
N VAL A 121 3.20 1.11 19.26
CA VAL A 121 2.41 0.88 18.05
C VAL A 121 2.76 1.95 17.05
N LEU A 122 3.17 1.54 15.86
CA LEU A 122 3.62 2.43 14.80
C LEU A 122 2.63 2.35 13.64
N ALA A 123 2.02 3.44 13.26
CA ALA A 123 1.07 3.47 12.16
C ALA A 123 1.70 4.01 10.87
N LEU A 124 1.43 3.34 9.78
CA LEU A 124 1.83 3.79 8.44
C LEU A 124 0.93 4.90 7.89
N ASP A 125 -0.18 5.17 8.55
CA ASP A 125 -1.20 6.12 8.13
C ASP A 125 -1.58 7.11 9.24
N GLU A 126 -2.08 8.26 8.82
CA GLU A 126 -2.43 9.36 9.72
C GLU A 126 -3.65 9.03 10.61
N TRP A 127 -4.62 8.28 10.08
CA TRP A 127 -5.84 7.96 10.82
C TRP A 127 -5.55 7.17 12.10
N HIS A 128 -4.71 6.12 12.00
CA HIS A 128 -4.31 5.35 13.17
C HIS A 128 -3.53 6.20 14.17
N ALA A 129 -2.64 7.07 13.66
CA ALA A 129 -1.85 7.94 14.52
C ALA A 129 -2.69 8.98 15.25
N GLN A 130 -3.67 9.59 14.59
CA GLN A 130 -4.51 10.63 15.17
C GLN A 130 -5.64 10.09 16.07
N ASN A 131 -6.24 8.97 15.70
CA ASN A 131 -7.45 8.49 16.37
C ASN A 131 -7.20 7.51 17.51
N ARG A 132 -5.93 7.20 17.84
CA ARG A 132 -5.60 6.28 18.91
C ARG A 132 -4.46 6.80 19.79
N PRO A 133 -4.72 6.98 21.11
CA PRO A 133 -3.66 7.37 22.05
C PRO A 133 -2.51 6.36 22.06
N GLY A 134 -1.28 6.85 22.08
CA GLY A 134 -0.07 6.01 22.14
C GLY A 134 0.34 5.35 20.83
N VAL A 135 -0.31 5.69 19.71
CA VAL A 135 0.13 5.30 18.38
C VAL A 135 1.01 6.40 17.80
N GLU A 136 2.21 6.04 17.37
CA GLU A 136 3.15 6.94 16.71
C GLU A 136 3.10 6.74 15.19
N ARG A 137 3.25 7.82 14.44
CA ARG A 137 3.35 7.74 12.98
C ARG A 137 4.71 7.19 12.57
N LEU A 138 4.72 6.20 11.70
CA LEU A 138 5.92 5.69 11.04
C LEU A 138 5.92 6.11 9.57
N TYR A 139 6.96 6.80 9.15
CA TYR A 139 7.17 7.13 7.75
C TYR A 139 8.24 6.20 7.16
N LEU A 140 7.87 5.50 6.11
CA LEU A 140 8.73 4.56 5.39
C LEU A 140 9.21 5.23 4.09
N GLU A 141 10.19 6.11 4.22
CA GLU A 141 10.56 6.98 3.10
C GLU A 141 12.04 7.08 2.84
N ASN A 142 12.83 6.37 3.62
CA ASN A 142 14.29 6.42 3.49
C ASN A 142 14.80 5.45 2.42
N ALA A 143 14.06 4.44 2.03
CA ALA A 143 14.46 3.63 0.89
C ALA A 143 14.36 4.46 -0.38
N PRO A 144 15.44 4.62 -1.14
CA PRO A 144 15.36 5.25 -2.44
C PRO A 144 14.39 4.45 -3.30
N LEU A 145 13.34 5.11 -3.81
CA LEU A 145 12.52 4.47 -4.83
C LEU A 145 13.39 4.13 -6.03
N PRO A 146 13.22 2.95 -6.62
CA PRO A 146 13.86 2.66 -7.89
C PRO A 146 13.46 3.74 -8.90
N SER A 147 14.44 4.33 -9.56
CA SER A 147 14.18 5.19 -10.71
C SER A 147 14.03 4.31 -11.95
N PHE A 148 12.98 4.54 -12.71
CA PHE A 148 12.74 3.79 -13.94
C PHE A 148 12.92 4.70 -15.14
N GLU A 149 13.78 4.30 -16.06
CA GLU A 149 13.86 4.93 -17.37
C GLU A 149 12.65 4.52 -18.22
N TRP A 150 12.29 5.36 -19.20
CA TRP A 150 11.17 5.09 -20.12
C TRP A 150 11.26 3.72 -20.80
N SER A 151 12.46 3.31 -21.17
CA SER A 151 12.74 2.00 -21.77
C SER A 151 12.37 0.82 -20.86
N GLN A 152 12.50 0.98 -19.55
CA GLN A 152 12.14 -0.03 -18.55
C GLN A 152 10.63 -0.09 -18.32
N LEU A 153 9.90 0.99 -18.55
CA LEU A 153 8.45 1.05 -18.40
C LEU A 153 7.67 0.57 -19.63
N ALA A 154 8.30 0.57 -20.81
CA ALA A 154 7.67 0.07 -22.02
C ALA A 154 7.29 -1.43 -21.96
N PRO A 155 8.17 -2.35 -21.47
CA PRO A 155 7.80 -3.75 -21.27
C PRO A 155 6.64 -3.95 -20.31
N VAL A 156 6.54 -3.12 -19.26
CA VAL A 156 5.43 -3.16 -18.29
C VAL A 156 4.10 -2.87 -18.98
N ARG A 157 4.04 -1.80 -19.79
CA ARG A 157 2.85 -1.47 -20.59
C ARG A 157 2.54 -2.58 -21.61
N SER A 158 3.55 -3.13 -22.26
CA SER A 158 3.34 -4.23 -23.19
C SER A 158 2.74 -5.47 -22.53
N ALA A 159 3.20 -5.80 -21.33
CA ALA A 159 2.71 -6.95 -20.57
C ALA A 159 1.29 -6.75 -20.01
N LEU A 160 0.94 -5.52 -19.61
CA LEU A 160 -0.35 -5.22 -18.97
C LEU A 160 -1.43 -4.81 -19.97
N THR A 161 -1.09 -4.08 -21.02
CA THR A 161 -2.06 -3.37 -21.86
C THR A 161 -1.68 -3.32 -23.33
N ASP A 162 -0.92 -4.31 -23.82
CA ASP A 162 -0.44 -4.37 -25.21
C ASP A 162 0.28 -3.09 -25.66
N GLY A 163 1.01 -2.45 -24.74
CA GLY A 163 1.76 -1.21 -24.98
C GLY A 163 0.95 0.08 -24.83
N ASN A 164 -0.34 0.00 -24.57
CA ASN A 164 -1.19 1.18 -24.36
C ASN A 164 -0.89 1.87 -23.03
N GLN A 165 -1.11 3.19 -22.97
CA GLN A 165 -1.18 3.90 -21.70
C GLN A 165 -2.39 3.43 -20.91
N TYR A 166 -2.33 3.50 -19.57
CA TYR A 166 -3.41 3.02 -18.74
C TYR A 166 -3.67 3.86 -17.49
N LEU A 167 -4.92 3.83 -17.07
CA LEU A 167 -5.39 4.27 -15.76
C LEU A 167 -5.26 3.08 -14.81
N LEU A 168 -4.61 3.26 -13.66
CA LEU A 168 -4.40 2.21 -12.66
C LEU A 168 -5.34 2.43 -11.48
N ALA A 169 -6.24 1.49 -11.21
CA ALA A 169 -7.29 1.65 -10.21
C ALA A 169 -7.16 0.64 -9.06
N PHE A 170 -6.96 1.14 -7.85
CA PHE A 170 -6.98 0.39 -6.60
C PHE A 170 -8.39 0.46 -6.00
N VAL A 171 -9.18 -0.58 -6.21
CA VAL A 171 -10.61 -0.55 -5.94
C VAL A 171 -11.13 -1.84 -5.29
N ASN A 172 -12.25 -1.75 -4.60
CA ASN A 172 -13.03 -2.92 -4.26
C ASN A 172 -13.92 -3.30 -5.45
N THR A 173 -14.25 -4.58 -5.60
CA THR A 173 -15.07 -5.06 -6.72
C THR A 173 -16.41 -4.31 -6.83
N GLN A 174 -17.05 -3.96 -5.71
CA GLN A 174 -18.29 -3.19 -5.68
C GLN A 174 -18.17 -1.79 -6.28
N ASP A 175 -16.99 -1.19 -6.25
CA ASP A 175 -16.72 0.18 -6.70
C ASP A 175 -16.31 0.26 -8.18
N MET A 176 -16.15 -0.88 -8.84
CA MET A 176 -15.73 -0.94 -10.25
C MET A 176 -16.75 -0.35 -11.20
N ILE A 177 -18.05 -0.60 -10.97
CA ILE A 177 -19.13 -0.23 -11.91
C ILE A 177 -19.18 1.28 -12.19
N PRO A 178 -19.14 2.20 -11.19
CA PRO A 178 -19.07 3.63 -11.47
C PRO A 178 -17.83 4.03 -12.29
N ILE A 179 -16.67 3.44 -12.00
CA ILE A 179 -15.43 3.73 -12.73
C ILE A 179 -15.52 3.26 -14.19
N VAL A 180 -16.05 2.05 -14.41
CA VAL A 180 -16.30 1.50 -15.74
C VAL A 180 -17.29 2.35 -16.54
N LYS A 181 -18.33 2.88 -15.88
CA LYS A 181 -19.26 3.83 -16.51
C LYS A 181 -18.54 5.11 -16.94
N ALA A 182 -17.75 5.71 -16.06
CA ALA A 182 -16.94 6.88 -16.37
C ALA A 182 -15.96 6.62 -17.53
N PHE A 183 -15.31 5.47 -17.51
CA PHE A 183 -14.42 5.03 -18.59
C PHE A 183 -15.14 4.86 -19.92
N SER A 184 -16.40 4.35 -19.91
CA SER A 184 -17.25 4.28 -21.11
C SER A 184 -17.55 5.66 -21.71
N VAL A 185 -17.84 6.64 -20.85
CA VAL A 185 -18.07 8.03 -21.29
C VAL A 185 -16.80 8.63 -21.90
N PHE A 186 -15.67 8.38 -21.29
CA PHE A 186 -14.36 8.78 -21.81
C PHE A 186 -14.05 8.12 -23.17
N LYS A 187 -14.20 6.79 -23.29
CA LYS A 187 -13.95 6.06 -24.55
C LYS A 187 -14.87 6.47 -25.69
N LYS A 188 -16.12 6.84 -25.38
CA LYS A 188 -17.05 7.38 -26.40
C LYS A 188 -16.67 8.76 -26.89
N TRP A 189 -16.12 9.61 -25.99
CA TRP A 189 -15.73 10.96 -26.34
C TRP A 189 -14.53 10.99 -27.28
N GLN A 190 -13.59 10.06 -27.08
CA GLN A 190 -12.42 9.91 -27.93
C GLN A 190 -12.11 8.42 -28.14
N LEU A 191 -11.83 8.03 -29.38
CA LEU A 191 -11.37 6.67 -29.72
C LEU A 191 -9.94 6.44 -29.20
N SER A 192 -9.78 6.53 -27.90
CA SER A 192 -8.50 6.41 -27.22
C SER A 192 -8.08 4.94 -27.10
N THR A 193 -6.80 4.67 -27.26
CA THR A 193 -6.19 3.36 -26.95
C THR A 193 -5.99 3.14 -25.44
N MET A 194 -6.24 4.18 -24.61
CA MET A 194 -6.12 4.09 -23.15
C MET A 194 -6.81 2.85 -22.58
N SER A 195 -6.12 2.13 -21.74
CA SER A 195 -6.65 0.98 -21.00
C SER A 195 -6.98 1.34 -19.54
N LEU A 196 -7.73 0.49 -18.88
CA LEU A 196 -8.06 0.59 -17.47
C LEU A 196 -7.62 -0.68 -16.77
N VAL A 197 -6.72 -0.58 -15.80
CA VAL A 197 -6.19 -1.71 -15.04
C VAL A 197 -6.75 -1.66 -13.62
N PHE A 198 -7.47 -2.69 -13.21
CA PHE A 198 -7.95 -2.83 -11.83
C PHE A 198 -7.02 -3.73 -11.03
N VAL A 199 -6.55 -3.23 -9.89
CA VAL A 199 -5.77 -4.00 -8.92
C VAL A 199 -6.72 -4.49 -7.82
N LEU A 200 -6.89 -5.79 -7.72
CA LEU A 200 -7.83 -6.47 -6.84
C LEU A 200 -7.08 -7.26 -5.76
N ASP A 201 -7.71 -7.42 -4.60
CA ASP A 201 -7.05 -7.97 -3.41
C ASP A 201 -6.82 -9.50 -3.49
N SER A 202 -7.57 -10.23 -4.34
CA SER A 202 -7.45 -11.69 -4.47
C SER A 202 -7.98 -12.22 -5.80
N GLU A 203 -7.63 -13.47 -6.14
CA GLU A 203 -8.19 -14.16 -7.31
C GLU A 203 -9.71 -14.28 -7.22
N ALA A 204 -10.28 -14.51 -6.03
CA ALA A 204 -11.73 -14.57 -5.85
C ALA A 204 -12.42 -13.23 -6.17
N GLU A 205 -11.79 -12.10 -5.86
CA GLU A 205 -12.30 -10.78 -6.26
C GLU A 205 -12.12 -10.55 -7.77
N LYS A 206 -11.04 -11.04 -8.36
CA LYS A 206 -10.80 -10.99 -9.80
C LYS A 206 -11.87 -11.77 -10.58
N ASP A 207 -12.24 -12.97 -10.12
CA ASP A 207 -13.32 -13.76 -10.74
C ASP A 207 -14.67 -13.04 -10.66
N LYS A 208 -14.99 -12.42 -9.52
CA LYS A 208 -16.19 -11.61 -9.37
C LYS A 208 -16.19 -10.41 -10.33
N ALA A 209 -15.05 -9.71 -10.42
CA ALA A 209 -14.86 -8.58 -11.29
C ALA A 209 -15.01 -8.97 -12.77
N ALA A 210 -14.43 -10.10 -13.19
CA ALA A 210 -14.57 -10.63 -14.54
C ALA A 210 -16.04 -10.89 -14.89
N ASN A 211 -16.80 -11.49 -13.97
CA ASN A 211 -18.24 -11.71 -14.15
C ASN A 211 -19.03 -10.39 -14.28
N LEU A 212 -18.68 -9.35 -13.53
CA LEU A 212 -19.30 -8.02 -13.65
C LEU A 212 -19.05 -7.38 -15.03
N LEU A 213 -17.94 -7.71 -15.67
CA LEU A 213 -17.53 -7.15 -16.96
C LEU A 213 -18.03 -7.95 -18.18
N LEU A 214 -18.67 -9.11 -18.03
CA LEU A 214 -19.09 -9.97 -19.15
C LEU A 214 -19.89 -9.22 -20.23
N GLY A 215 -20.78 -8.31 -19.85
CA GLY A 215 -21.58 -7.50 -20.78
C GLY A 215 -20.98 -6.13 -21.10
N TYR A 216 -19.78 -5.83 -20.65
CA TYR A 216 -19.21 -4.50 -20.81
C TYR A 216 -18.63 -4.29 -22.23
N LYS A 217 -19.06 -3.21 -22.88
CA LYS A 217 -18.70 -2.92 -24.29
C LYS A 217 -17.18 -2.78 -24.52
N TYR A 218 -16.47 -2.19 -23.56
CA TYR A 218 -15.03 -1.92 -23.67
C TYR A 218 -14.20 -2.87 -22.79
N ARG A 219 -14.69 -4.07 -22.53
CA ARG A 219 -14.02 -5.07 -21.69
C ARG A 219 -12.58 -5.36 -22.18
N ASP A 220 -12.37 -5.35 -23.50
CA ASP A 220 -11.05 -5.63 -24.09
C ASP A 220 -10.03 -4.51 -23.83
N ALA A 221 -10.46 -3.37 -23.28
CA ALA A 221 -9.59 -2.31 -22.78
C ALA A 221 -9.52 -2.28 -21.25
N VAL A 222 -9.95 -3.35 -20.57
CA VAL A 222 -9.92 -3.47 -19.10
C VAL A 222 -9.14 -4.71 -18.72
N GLU A 223 -8.11 -4.50 -17.92
CA GLU A 223 -7.29 -5.57 -17.34
C GLU A 223 -7.62 -5.76 -15.86
N LEU A 224 -7.64 -7.00 -15.42
CA LEU A 224 -7.85 -7.40 -14.03
C LEU A 224 -6.60 -8.09 -13.50
N VAL A 225 -5.97 -7.51 -12.51
CA VAL A 225 -4.76 -8.02 -11.90
C VAL A 225 -4.94 -8.19 -10.40
N VAL A 226 -4.22 -9.13 -9.82
CA VAL A 226 -4.25 -9.37 -8.38
C VAL A 226 -3.03 -8.72 -7.74
N ILE A 227 -3.24 -8.12 -6.58
CA ILE A 227 -2.20 -7.40 -5.83
C ILE A 227 -0.98 -8.27 -5.52
N ALA A 228 -1.14 -9.59 -5.44
CA ALA A 228 -0.03 -10.53 -5.25
C ALA A 228 1.02 -10.48 -6.39
N ASN A 229 0.61 -10.08 -7.58
CA ASN A 229 1.48 -9.96 -8.75
C ASN A 229 1.91 -8.51 -9.01
N PHE A 230 1.54 -7.59 -8.12
CA PHE A 230 1.78 -6.17 -8.30
C PHE A 230 3.25 -5.82 -8.10
N THR A 231 3.75 -4.90 -8.93
CA THR A 231 5.10 -4.32 -8.81
C THR A 231 5.04 -2.80 -8.86
N LEU A 232 6.08 -2.12 -8.33
CA LEU A 232 6.13 -0.65 -8.31
C LEU A 232 6.19 -0.02 -9.69
N GLU A 233 6.74 -0.75 -10.66
CA GLU A 233 6.79 -0.34 -12.08
C GLU A 233 5.39 -0.07 -12.64
N TRP A 234 4.37 -0.77 -12.14
CA TRP A 234 2.99 -0.53 -12.58
C TRP A 234 2.48 0.86 -12.19
N ILE A 235 2.87 1.36 -11.03
CA ILE A 235 2.57 2.75 -10.65
C ILE A 235 3.39 3.70 -11.52
N ALA A 236 4.70 3.48 -11.62
CA ALA A 236 5.58 4.37 -12.39
C ALA A 236 5.20 4.46 -13.88
N ALA A 237 4.64 3.38 -14.45
CA ALA A 237 4.19 3.33 -15.83
C ALA A 237 2.75 3.82 -16.04
N ALA A 238 1.98 4.04 -14.97
CA ALA A 238 0.59 4.49 -15.06
C ALA A 238 0.49 5.94 -15.55
N TYR A 239 -0.58 6.21 -16.27
CA TYR A 239 -0.91 7.57 -16.71
C TYR A 239 -1.57 8.39 -15.59
N LEU A 240 -2.42 7.74 -14.82
CA LEU A 240 -3.18 8.28 -13.70
C LEU A 240 -3.54 7.12 -12.76
N THR A 241 -3.60 7.36 -11.46
CA THR A 241 -4.08 6.37 -10.50
C THR A 241 -5.45 6.74 -9.92
N ILE A 242 -6.22 5.74 -9.51
CA ILE A 242 -7.57 5.90 -8.97
C ILE A 242 -7.68 5.09 -7.68
N PHE A 243 -8.14 5.72 -6.61
CA PHE A 243 -8.35 5.08 -5.31
C PHE A 243 -9.82 5.19 -4.89
N SER A 244 -10.51 4.05 -4.77
CA SER A 244 -11.92 4.03 -4.34
C SER A 244 -12.06 3.86 -2.84
N ALA A 245 -11.21 3.05 -2.24
CA ALA A 245 -11.16 2.83 -0.81
C ALA A 245 -9.70 2.79 -0.37
N MET A 246 -9.43 3.24 0.84
CA MET A 246 -8.10 3.21 1.42
C MET A 246 -8.03 2.19 2.55
N ASN A 247 -6.97 1.44 2.57
CA ASN A 247 -6.46 0.68 3.70
C ASN A 247 -4.96 0.94 3.80
N SER A 248 -4.29 0.38 4.78
CA SER A 248 -2.85 0.65 4.97
C SER A 248 -2.00 0.29 3.75
N HIS A 249 -2.39 -0.74 2.99
CA HIS A 249 -1.68 -1.12 1.75
C HIS A 249 -1.88 -0.08 0.65
N ARG A 250 -3.12 0.35 0.45
CA ARG A 250 -3.46 1.34 -0.58
C ARG A 250 -2.89 2.70 -0.26
N PHE A 251 -2.77 3.02 1.02
CA PHE A 251 -2.06 4.21 1.46
C PHE A 251 -0.59 4.18 1.02
N GLN A 252 0.09 3.04 1.12
CA GLN A 252 1.45 2.87 0.60
C GLN A 252 1.50 3.13 -0.91
N PHE A 253 0.56 2.56 -1.68
CA PHE A 253 0.52 2.79 -3.13
C PHE A 253 0.23 4.25 -3.47
N LEU A 254 -0.58 4.95 -2.68
CA LEU A 254 -0.76 6.39 -2.81
C LEU A 254 0.55 7.13 -2.59
N THR A 255 1.31 6.79 -1.54
CA THR A 255 2.62 7.37 -1.27
C THR A 255 3.58 7.17 -2.44
N TYR A 256 3.66 5.95 -3.00
CA TYR A 256 4.48 5.69 -4.19
C TYR A 256 3.98 6.44 -5.42
N THR A 257 2.68 6.51 -5.64
CA THR A 257 2.06 7.32 -6.69
C THR A 257 2.54 8.78 -6.63
N MET A 258 2.51 9.38 -5.45
CA MET A 258 2.95 10.75 -5.23
C MET A 258 4.47 10.91 -5.44
N ARG A 259 5.25 9.95 -4.98
CA ARG A 259 6.72 9.96 -5.16
C ARG A 259 7.13 9.79 -6.62
N TYR A 260 6.39 9.02 -7.42
CA TYR A 260 6.60 8.89 -8.88
C TYR A 260 5.99 10.03 -9.71
N GLN A 261 5.42 11.04 -9.07
CA GLN A 261 4.78 12.19 -9.74
C GLN A 261 3.60 11.76 -10.64
N ILE A 262 2.92 10.69 -10.27
CA ILE A 262 1.73 10.25 -10.98
C ILE A 262 0.50 10.92 -10.36
N PRO A 263 -0.34 11.64 -11.13
CA PRO A 263 -1.58 12.20 -10.61
C PRO A 263 -2.52 11.13 -10.07
N PHE A 264 -3.34 11.48 -9.09
CA PHE A 264 -4.33 10.55 -8.54
C PHE A 264 -5.71 11.17 -8.38
N LEU A 265 -6.71 10.32 -8.50
CA LEU A 265 -8.10 10.62 -8.19
C LEU A 265 -8.54 9.76 -7.01
N MET A 266 -9.26 10.38 -6.07
CA MET A 266 -9.74 9.69 -4.88
C MET A 266 -11.24 9.88 -4.68
N HIS A 267 -11.93 8.82 -4.24
CA HIS A 267 -13.34 8.90 -3.92
C HIS A 267 -13.60 9.76 -2.68
N GLN A 268 -14.54 10.72 -2.78
CA GLN A 268 -14.82 11.70 -1.72
C GLN A 268 -15.41 11.10 -0.44
N GLU A 269 -16.30 10.11 -0.59
CA GLU A 269 -16.95 9.43 0.56
C GLU A 269 -16.08 8.32 1.14
N ASN A 270 -14.79 8.26 0.77
CA ASN A 270 -13.89 7.30 1.35
C ASN A 270 -13.80 7.54 2.86
N PRO A 271 -14.25 6.60 3.72
CA PRO A 271 -14.16 6.73 5.17
C PRO A 271 -12.71 6.86 5.64
N ASP A 272 -11.78 6.51 4.78
CA ASP A 272 -10.34 6.55 5.00
C ASP A 272 -9.70 7.87 4.51
N HIS A 273 -10.51 8.82 4.05
CA HIS A 273 -10.07 10.18 3.73
C HIS A 273 -9.19 10.81 4.85
N PRO A 274 -9.44 10.54 6.14
CA PRO A 274 -8.57 10.97 7.23
C PRO A 274 -7.15 10.40 7.21
N PHE A 275 -6.87 9.34 6.43
CA PHE A 275 -5.50 8.82 6.28
C PHE A 275 -4.56 9.78 5.55
N ILE A 276 -5.14 10.71 4.82
CA ILE A 276 -4.38 11.65 4.02
C ILE A 276 -4.23 12.93 4.82
N CYS A 277 -3.00 13.34 5.04
CA CYS A 277 -2.75 14.63 5.68
C CYS A 277 -3.31 15.78 4.84
N SER A 278 -3.47 16.93 5.45
CA SER A 278 -4.08 18.09 4.82
C SER A 278 -3.39 18.53 3.52
N GLU A 279 -2.08 18.39 3.42
CA GLU A 279 -1.33 18.80 2.23
C GLU A 279 -1.51 17.79 1.08
N MET A 280 -1.48 16.48 1.39
CA MET A 280 -1.78 15.44 0.39
C MET A 280 -3.22 15.55 -0.10
N ALA A 281 -4.15 15.84 0.80
CA ALA A 281 -5.55 16.04 0.46
C ALA A 281 -5.75 17.22 -0.50
N LYS A 282 -5.04 18.32 -0.31
CA LYS A 282 -5.12 19.48 -1.21
C LYS A 282 -4.53 19.21 -2.59
N ALA A 283 -3.49 18.38 -2.68
CA ALA A 283 -2.82 18.08 -3.94
C ALA A 283 -3.60 17.10 -4.82
N GLY A 284 -4.42 16.22 -4.23
CA GLY A 284 -5.24 15.25 -4.96
C GLY A 284 -6.49 15.86 -5.60
N GLU A 285 -7.08 15.12 -6.52
CA GLU A 285 -8.40 15.42 -7.04
C GLU A 285 -9.40 14.37 -6.60
N TYR A 286 -10.66 14.81 -6.44
CA TYR A 286 -11.69 13.98 -5.83
C TYR A 286 -12.85 13.73 -6.78
N PHE A 287 -13.48 12.57 -6.66
CA PHE A 287 -14.67 12.20 -7.41
C PHE A 287 -15.72 11.55 -6.51
N ASP A 288 -16.97 11.56 -6.98
CA ASP A 288 -18.09 10.90 -6.33
C ASP A 288 -18.63 9.80 -7.26
N PHE A 289 -18.82 8.60 -6.73
CA PHE A 289 -19.42 7.48 -7.47
C PHE A 289 -20.84 7.75 -7.95
N LYS A 290 -21.56 8.66 -7.30
CA LYS A 290 -22.89 9.10 -7.71
C LYS A 290 -22.85 9.96 -8.98
N GLN A 291 -21.65 10.46 -9.36
CA GLN A 291 -21.44 11.36 -10.47
C GLN A 291 -20.36 10.85 -11.43
N PRO A 292 -20.59 9.70 -12.12
CA PRO A 292 -19.58 9.10 -13.00
C PRO A 292 -19.16 10.03 -14.16
N ASP A 293 -20.02 10.97 -14.56
CA ASP A 293 -19.67 11.96 -15.58
C ASP A 293 -18.58 12.94 -15.13
N LEU A 294 -18.54 13.30 -13.84
CA LEU A 294 -17.44 14.11 -13.30
C LEU A 294 -16.13 13.32 -13.34
N LEU A 295 -16.13 12.06 -12.95
CA LEU A 295 -14.96 11.20 -13.07
C LEU A 295 -14.50 11.07 -14.54
N ALA A 296 -15.45 10.93 -15.48
CA ALA A 296 -15.14 10.93 -16.90
C ALA A 296 -14.52 12.26 -17.38
N ASN A 297 -14.96 13.39 -16.82
CA ASN A 297 -14.39 14.69 -17.13
C ASN A 297 -12.94 14.83 -16.62
N HIS A 298 -12.61 14.27 -15.45
CA HIS A 298 -11.21 14.15 -15.02
C HIS A 298 -10.38 13.35 -16.02
N PHE A 299 -10.87 12.18 -16.47
CA PHE A 299 -10.14 11.40 -17.48
C PHE A 299 -9.91 12.19 -18.78
N LYS A 300 -10.92 12.93 -19.25
CA LYS A 300 -10.81 13.78 -20.44
C LYS A 300 -9.83 14.92 -20.24
N LEU A 301 -9.86 15.59 -19.08
CA LEU A 301 -8.97 16.69 -18.74
C LEU A 301 -7.50 16.24 -18.79
N TYR A 302 -7.18 15.19 -18.04
CA TYR A 302 -5.82 14.66 -18.00
C TYR A 302 -5.35 14.19 -19.38
N TYR A 303 -6.22 13.52 -20.14
CA TYR A 303 -5.89 13.03 -21.48
C TYR A 303 -5.70 14.13 -22.50
N LYS A 304 -6.46 15.23 -22.40
CA LYS A 304 -6.40 16.36 -23.33
C LYS A 304 -5.22 17.28 -23.03
N ASP A 305 -4.87 17.43 -21.77
CA ASP A 305 -3.90 18.43 -21.32
C ASP A 305 -2.73 17.74 -20.58
N GLU A 306 -1.72 17.34 -21.34
CA GLU A 306 -0.50 16.73 -20.82
C GLU A 306 0.29 17.67 -19.89
N MET A 307 0.25 18.99 -20.16
CA MET A 307 0.90 19.98 -19.31
C MET A 307 0.21 20.06 -17.94
N TYR A 308 -1.12 20.04 -17.93
CA TYR A 308 -1.88 19.97 -16.68
C TYR A 308 -1.55 18.70 -15.91
N ARG A 309 -1.51 17.53 -16.57
CA ARG A 309 -1.16 16.25 -15.97
C ARG A 309 0.23 16.31 -15.31
N ALA A 310 1.22 16.79 -16.04
CA ALA A 310 2.59 16.91 -15.54
C ALA A 310 2.69 17.90 -14.37
N ALA A 311 2.01 19.04 -14.45
CA ALA A 311 1.97 20.03 -13.37
C ALA A 311 1.35 19.45 -12.09
N LYS A 312 0.26 18.67 -12.21
CA LYS A 312 -0.36 17.98 -11.08
C LYS A 312 0.56 16.92 -10.45
N GLY A 313 1.27 16.17 -11.26
CA GLY A 313 2.27 15.22 -10.76
C GLY A 313 3.36 15.90 -9.92
N ILE A 314 3.86 17.05 -10.37
CA ILE A 314 4.84 17.86 -9.64
C ILE A 314 4.25 18.41 -8.33
N GLU A 315 3.01 18.92 -8.37
CA GLU A 315 2.30 19.44 -7.18
C GLU A 315 2.16 18.37 -6.10
N ILE A 316 1.72 17.19 -6.49
CA ILE A 316 1.55 16.01 -5.64
C ILE A 316 2.88 15.59 -5.02
N HIS A 317 3.94 15.56 -5.82
CA HIS A 317 5.28 15.23 -5.34
C HIS A 317 5.79 16.24 -4.31
N LYS A 318 5.58 17.52 -4.53
CA LYS A 318 5.94 18.57 -3.56
C LYS A 318 5.17 18.42 -2.24
N ALA A 319 3.89 18.05 -2.31
CA ALA A 319 3.08 17.84 -1.13
C ALA A 319 3.65 16.72 -0.25
N ILE A 320 3.98 15.56 -0.84
CA ILE A 320 4.59 14.45 -0.08
C ILE A 320 5.97 14.82 0.47
N GLN A 321 6.81 15.50 -0.31
CA GLN A 321 8.14 15.94 0.14
C GLN A 321 8.06 16.94 1.31
N SER A 322 7.10 17.85 1.28
CA SER A 322 6.87 18.79 2.37
C SER A 322 6.47 18.07 3.67
N GLU A 323 5.58 17.08 3.57
CA GLU A 323 5.15 16.29 4.72
C GLU A 323 6.31 15.48 5.32
N ILE A 324 7.09 14.80 4.48
CA ILE A 324 8.28 14.06 4.89
C ILE A 324 9.23 14.97 5.66
N SER A 325 9.54 16.14 5.10
CA SER A 325 10.48 17.10 5.71
C SER A 325 9.97 17.62 7.05
N GLN A 326 8.68 17.95 7.16
CA GLN A 326 8.08 18.40 8.42
C GLN A 326 8.11 17.29 9.48
N PHE A 327 7.93 16.06 9.06
CA PHE A 327 7.99 14.92 9.97
C PHE A 327 9.40 14.62 10.42
N GLN A 328 10.37 14.60 9.53
CA GLN A 328 11.80 14.42 9.88
C GLN A 328 12.28 15.47 10.89
N GLN A 329 11.74 16.68 10.83
CA GLN A 329 12.02 17.73 11.82
C GLN A 329 11.36 17.46 13.18
N LYS A 330 10.19 16.78 13.20
CA LYS A 330 9.46 16.45 14.43
C LYS A 330 9.88 15.10 15.03
N ALA A 331 10.32 14.20 14.20
CA ALA A 331 10.70 12.86 14.62
C ALA A 331 12.14 12.82 15.12
N THR A 332 12.31 13.13 16.37
CA THR A 332 13.38 12.56 17.19
C THR A 332 13.13 11.08 17.50
N ILE A 333 12.24 10.43 16.77
CA ILE A 333 12.06 8.98 16.87
C ILE A 333 13.18 8.35 16.07
N VAL A 334 14.31 8.31 16.70
CA VAL A 334 15.39 7.48 16.24
C VAL A 334 14.95 6.05 16.49
N TRP A 335 14.39 5.45 15.46
CA TRP A 335 14.26 4.01 15.36
C TRP A 335 15.61 3.40 15.75
N PRO A 336 15.63 2.47 16.43
CA PRO A 336 15.92 1.76 17.64
C PRO A 336 16.78 2.44 18.72
N ARG A 337 17.11 3.70 18.67
CA ARG A 337 17.89 4.34 19.78
C ARG A 337 17.14 4.34 21.11
N ASP A 338 15.81 4.30 21.07
CA ASP A 338 14.99 4.11 22.27
C ASP A 338 14.95 2.65 22.76
N LEU A 339 15.68 1.76 22.12
CA LEU A 339 15.75 0.35 22.46
C LEU A 339 17.02 -0.04 23.23
N VAL A 340 17.96 0.87 23.34
CA VAL A 340 19.21 0.69 24.10
C VAL A 340 19.06 1.15 25.53
#